data_89d3bd56683280f9c0e34d4f4b176cc0
#
_entry.id   89d3bd56683280f9c0e34d4f4b176cc0
#
_cell.length_a   1.000
_cell.length_b   1.000
_cell.length_c   1.000
_cell.angle_alpha   90.00
_cell.angle_beta   90.00
_cell.angle_gamma   90.00
#
_symmetry.space_group_name_H-M   'P 1'
#
loop_
_entity.id
_entity.type
_entity.pdbx_description
1 polymer ?
#
loop_
_entity_poly.entity_id
_entity_poly.type
_entity_poly.pdbx_seq_one_letter_code
_entity_poly.pdbx_strand_id
1 'polypeptide(L)'
;KLEKFDCKKDQILKFEETLFYGDDNGSATIGTPYVKDVVVTLKVIDVIKDKKVLIFKKKRRHNYRRKLGHRQNVVLLKVTDIFQKSKKKNISEEKPEVKSDKKKTEINQSKE
;
A
#
# COMPACT_ATOMS: atom_id res chain seq x y z
N LYS A 1 1.66 2.67 -9.07
CA LYS A 1 1.17 1.64 -9.99
C LYS A 1 2.25 0.61 -10.21
N LEU A 2 1.90 -0.67 -10.17
CA LEU A 2 2.77 -1.79 -10.51
C LEU A 2 2.14 -2.61 -11.64
N GLU A 3 2.94 -3.42 -12.32
CA GLU A 3 2.41 -4.41 -13.24
C GLU A 3 1.47 -5.38 -12.53
N LYS A 4 0.55 -5.98 -13.30
CA LYS A 4 -0.43 -6.90 -12.73
C LYS A 4 0.26 -8.14 -12.16
N PHE A 5 -0.01 -8.42 -10.90
CA PHE A 5 0.26 -9.69 -10.23
C PHE A 5 -1.02 -10.18 -9.54
N ASP A 6 -1.02 -11.40 -9.05
CA ASP A 6 -2.19 -11.99 -8.41
C ASP A 6 -2.40 -11.38 -7.03
N CYS A 7 -3.37 -10.48 -6.95
CA CYS A 7 -3.75 -9.80 -5.72
C CYS A 7 -5.26 -9.57 -5.68
N LYS A 8 -5.79 -9.51 -4.46
CA LYS A 8 -7.19 -9.16 -4.20
C LYS A 8 -7.30 -7.69 -3.81
N LYS A 9 -8.44 -7.08 -4.08
CA LYS A 9 -8.77 -5.73 -3.60
C LYS A 9 -8.71 -5.69 -2.07
N ASP A 10 -8.24 -4.57 -1.52
CA ASP A 10 -8.01 -4.34 -0.09
C ASP A 10 -6.96 -5.23 0.60
N GLN A 11 -6.22 -6.03 -0.17
CA GLN A 11 -5.13 -6.84 0.37
C GLN A 11 -3.96 -5.95 0.83
N ILE A 12 -3.38 -6.31 1.98
CA ILE A 12 -2.17 -5.65 2.51
C ILE A 12 -0.96 -6.48 2.09
N LEU A 13 0.01 -5.80 1.49
CA LEU A 13 1.28 -6.38 1.02
C LEU A 13 2.44 -5.75 1.79
N LYS A 14 3.43 -6.54 2.11
CA LYS A 14 4.67 -6.09 2.74
C LYS A 14 5.84 -6.33 1.80
N PHE A 15 6.63 -5.30 1.56
CA PHE A 15 7.85 -5.35 0.75
C PHE A 15 9.05 -5.07 1.64
N GLU A 16 10.04 -5.95 1.60
CA GLU A 16 11.28 -5.85 2.37
C GLU A 16 12.48 -5.45 1.49
N GLU A 17 12.33 -5.57 0.17
CA GLU A 17 13.37 -5.26 -0.81
C GLU A 17 13.40 -3.77 -1.16
N THR A 18 13.89 -2.95 -0.23
CA THR A 18 14.00 -1.49 -0.42
C THR A 18 15.41 -1.14 -0.89
N LEU A 19 15.53 -0.46 -2.02
CA LEU A 19 16.83 -0.06 -2.59
C LEU A 19 17.42 1.18 -1.92
N PHE A 20 16.56 2.10 -1.53
CA PHE A 20 16.94 3.38 -0.96
C PHE A 20 15.91 3.80 0.10
N TYR A 21 16.39 4.32 1.22
CA TYR A 21 15.56 4.88 2.28
C TYR A 21 16.12 6.25 2.69
N GLY A 22 15.26 7.26 2.67
CA GLY A 22 15.57 8.60 3.18
C GLY A 22 14.70 8.95 4.37
N ASP A 23 15.28 9.54 5.40
CA ASP A 23 14.55 10.07 6.56
C ASP A 23 14.32 11.57 6.39
N ASP A 24 13.27 12.12 7.01
CA ASP A 24 12.90 13.55 6.95
C ASP A 24 14.02 14.46 7.50
N ASN A 25 14.91 13.91 8.30
CA ASN A 25 16.10 14.60 8.85
C ASN A 25 17.26 14.74 7.85
N GLY A 26 17.07 14.34 6.59
CA GLY A 26 18.11 14.41 5.56
C GLY A 26 19.10 13.26 5.55
N SER A 27 18.95 12.28 6.44
CA SER A 27 19.76 11.06 6.43
C SER A 27 19.26 10.12 5.35
N ALA A 28 20.14 9.67 4.45
CA ALA A 28 19.81 8.73 3.39
C ALA A 28 20.64 7.45 3.52
N THR A 29 19.99 6.31 3.42
CA THR A 29 20.64 4.99 3.45
C THR A 29 20.47 4.32 2.10
N ILE A 30 21.58 4.00 1.46
CA ILE A 30 21.63 3.30 0.17
C ILE A 30 21.86 1.82 0.43
N GLY A 31 21.06 0.97 -0.19
CA GLY A 31 21.20 -0.49 -0.09
C GLY A 31 22.32 -1.03 -0.96
N THR A 32 22.92 -2.14 -0.51
CA THR A 32 23.92 -2.92 -1.28
C THR A 32 23.53 -4.40 -1.31
N PRO A 33 22.64 -4.86 -2.19
CA PRO A 33 21.71 -4.12 -3.07
C PRO A 33 20.48 -3.56 -2.33
N TYR A 34 20.06 -4.13 -1.19
CA TYR A 34 18.87 -3.73 -0.45
C TYR A 34 19.23 -3.12 0.91
N VAL A 35 18.40 -2.20 1.38
CA VAL A 35 18.49 -1.66 2.73
C VAL A 35 17.92 -2.69 3.69
N LYS A 36 18.71 -3.12 4.67
CA LYS A 36 18.26 -4.02 5.73
C LYS A 36 17.31 -3.28 6.68
N ASP A 37 16.36 -4.00 7.26
CA ASP A 37 15.45 -3.52 8.29
C ASP A 37 14.41 -2.48 7.90
N VAL A 38 14.21 -2.21 6.61
CA VAL A 38 13.11 -1.36 6.13
C VAL A 38 12.03 -2.23 5.51
N VAL A 39 10.79 -2.03 5.96
CA VAL A 39 9.60 -2.72 5.44
C VAL A 39 8.57 -1.69 5.02
N VAL A 40 8.13 -1.79 3.77
CA VAL A 40 7.08 -0.95 3.20
C VAL A 40 5.76 -1.71 3.17
N THR A 41 4.75 -1.16 3.81
CA THR A 41 3.39 -1.72 3.82
C THR A 41 2.54 -1.01 2.78
N LEU A 42 1.95 -1.77 1.87
CA LEU A 42 1.13 -1.28 0.77
C LEU A 42 -0.27 -1.89 0.86
N LYS A 43 -1.29 -1.10 0.59
CA LYS A 43 -2.66 -1.55 0.43
C LYS A 43 -3.04 -1.54 -1.05
N VAL A 44 -3.59 -2.65 -1.54
CA VAL A 44 -4.15 -2.75 -2.90
C VAL A 44 -5.47 -1.98 -2.95
N ILE A 45 -5.56 -0.97 -3.82
CA ILE A 45 -6.79 -0.21 -4.02
C ILE A 45 -7.65 -0.90 -5.07
N ASP A 46 -7.07 -1.13 -6.26
CA ASP A 46 -7.81 -1.73 -7.37
C ASP A 46 -6.87 -2.28 -8.45
N VAL A 47 -7.41 -3.15 -9.30
CA VAL A 47 -6.74 -3.66 -10.50
C VAL A 47 -7.39 -3.00 -11.72
N ILE A 48 -6.67 -2.11 -12.36
CA ILE A 48 -7.17 -1.30 -13.47
C ILE A 48 -6.42 -1.55 -14.78
N LYS A 49 -7.03 -1.17 -15.89
CA LYS A 49 -6.34 -1.09 -17.18
C LYS A 49 -5.86 0.35 -17.40
N ASP A 50 -4.58 0.52 -17.69
CA ASP A 50 -4.01 1.83 -17.97
C ASP A 50 -4.54 2.41 -19.29
N LYS A 51 -4.18 3.65 -19.60
CA LYS A 51 -4.60 4.32 -20.83
C LYS A 51 -4.15 3.52 -22.06
N LYS A 52 -4.99 3.52 -23.09
CA LYS A 52 -4.67 2.84 -24.35
C LYS A 52 -3.49 3.55 -25.03
N VAL A 53 -2.42 2.82 -25.27
CA VAL A 53 -1.29 3.27 -26.08
C VAL A 53 -1.59 2.92 -27.54
N LEU A 54 -1.71 3.94 -28.39
CA LEU A 54 -1.97 3.78 -29.80
C LEU A 54 -0.65 3.59 -30.55
N ILE A 55 -0.57 2.51 -31.30
CA ILE A 55 0.57 2.19 -32.17
C ILE A 55 0.11 2.33 -33.60
N PHE A 56 0.74 3.22 -34.34
CA PHE A 56 0.48 3.40 -35.74
C PHE A 56 1.73 3.07 -36.56
N LYS A 57 1.61 2.10 -37.46
CA LYS A 57 2.68 1.68 -38.36
C LYS A 57 2.33 2.01 -39.80
N LYS A 58 3.18 2.77 -40.47
CA LYS A 58 3.08 3.10 -41.88
C LYS A 58 4.41 2.85 -42.57
N LYS A 59 4.39 2.32 -43.79
CA LYS A 59 5.58 2.23 -44.66
C LYS A 59 5.49 3.30 -45.74
N ARG A 60 6.56 4.04 -45.99
CA ARG A 60 6.66 5.03 -47.04
C ARG A 60 6.49 4.36 -48.38
N ARG A 61 5.76 4.97 -49.30
CA ARG A 61 5.49 4.51 -50.69
C ARG A 61 4.81 3.13 -50.78
N HIS A 62 4.23 2.67 -49.69
CA HIS A 62 3.40 1.47 -49.67
C HIS A 62 2.04 1.77 -49.09
N ASN A 63 1.02 1.04 -49.55
CA ASN A 63 -0.33 1.15 -49.00
C ASN A 63 -0.49 0.46 -47.64
N TYR A 64 0.64 0.31 -46.92
CA TYR A 64 0.68 -0.34 -45.61
C TYR A 64 0.36 0.65 -44.50
N ARG A 65 -0.77 0.44 -43.83
CA ARG A 65 -1.20 1.19 -42.65
C ARG A 65 -1.73 0.20 -41.62
N ARG A 66 -1.14 0.19 -40.41
CA ARG A 66 -1.66 -0.61 -39.29
C ARG A 66 -1.81 0.25 -38.06
N LYS A 67 -3.00 0.22 -37.47
CA LYS A 67 -3.33 0.87 -36.20
C LYS A 67 -3.62 -0.20 -35.17
N LEU A 68 -2.81 -0.28 -34.12
CA LEU A 68 -2.96 -1.19 -33.01
C LEU A 68 -3.09 -0.39 -31.72
N GLY A 69 -3.60 -1.01 -30.69
CA GLY A 69 -3.67 -0.39 -29.38
C GLY A 69 -3.39 -1.41 -28.29
N HIS A 70 -2.57 -1.02 -27.32
CA HIS A 70 -2.27 -1.81 -26.14
C HIS A 70 -2.80 -1.15 -24.88
N ARG A 71 -3.36 -1.92 -23.97
CA ARG A 71 -3.75 -1.49 -22.63
C ARG A 71 -3.12 -2.43 -21.61
N GLN A 72 -2.18 -1.89 -20.84
CA GLN A 72 -1.52 -2.65 -19.78
C GLN A 72 -2.46 -2.78 -18.57
N ASN A 73 -2.52 -3.98 -18.01
CA ASN A 73 -3.17 -4.20 -16.73
C ASN A 73 -2.19 -3.79 -15.62
N VAL A 74 -2.64 -2.95 -14.72
CA VAL A 74 -1.82 -2.43 -13.60
C VAL A 74 -2.59 -2.53 -12.29
N VAL A 75 -1.85 -2.72 -11.22
CA VAL A 75 -2.37 -2.70 -9.85
C VAL A 75 -2.14 -1.32 -9.26
N LEU A 76 -3.19 -0.71 -8.74
CA LEU A 76 -3.13 0.55 -8.02
C LEU A 76 -2.91 0.27 -6.53
N LEU A 77 -1.80 0.75 -6.01
CA LEU A 77 -1.39 0.56 -4.62
C LEU A 77 -1.30 1.91 -3.91
N LYS A 78 -1.60 1.90 -2.61
CA LYS A 78 -1.35 3.01 -1.69
C LYS A 78 -0.33 2.56 -0.65
N VAL A 79 0.73 3.33 -0.47
CA VAL A 79 1.66 3.16 0.66
C VAL A 79 0.90 3.55 1.93
N THR A 80 0.84 2.65 2.89
CA THR A 80 0.19 2.89 4.18
C THR A 80 1.24 3.30 5.19
N ASP A 81 2.31 2.52 5.31
CA ASP A 81 3.35 2.72 6.30
C ASP A 81 4.74 2.31 5.79
N ILE A 82 5.76 2.96 6.31
CA ILE A 82 7.16 2.62 6.09
C ILE A 82 7.80 2.44 7.47
N PHE A 83 8.20 1.21 7.79
CA PHE A 83 8.79 0.87 9.09
C PHE A 83 10.28 0.57 8.97
N GLN A 84 11.05 1.13 9.89
CA GLN A 84 12.42 0.72 10.13
C GLN A 84 12.47 -0.17 11.38
N LYS A 85 12.82 -1.44 11.24
CA LYS A 85 12.83 -2.45 12.33
C LYS A 85 13.71 -2.04 13.50
N SER A 86 14.77 -1.26 13.27
CA SER A 86 15.70 -0.79 14.30
C SER A 86 15.12 0.27 15.25
N LYS A 87 14.07 1.00 14.84
CA LYS A 87 13.42 2.03 15.68
C LYS A 87 12.30 1.51 16.60
N LYS A 88 11.98 0.21 16.57
CA LYS A 88 10.85 -0.37 17.34
C LYS A 88 11.13 -0.61 18.85
N LYS A 89 12.25 -0.14 19.41
CA LYS A 89 12.57 -0.39 20.83
C LYS A 89 11.97 0.60 21.83
N ASN A 90 11.28 1.69 21.41
CA ASN A 90 10.82 2.73 22.33
C ASN A 90 9.37 3.22 22.12
N ILE A 91 8.46 2.38 21.65
CA ILE A 91 7.04 2.68 21.82
C ILE A 91 6.48 1.55 22.68
N SER A 92 6.58 1.75 24.00
CA SER A 92 5.91 1.00 25.03
C SER A 92 4.40 0.99 24.80
N GLU A 93 3.87 -0.18 24.99
CA GLU A 93 2.48 -0.53 25.10
C GLU A 93 1.65 0.49 25.88
N GLU A 94 0.91 1.34 25.22
CA GLU A 94 -0.28 1.96 25.80
C GLU A 94 -1.51 1.20 25.25
N LYS A 95 -1.90 0.20 26.04
CA LYS A 95 -3.24 -0.37 25.96
C LYS A 95 -4.24 0.72 26.36
N PRO A 96 -5.25 1.03 25.56
CA PRO A 96 -6.41 1.74 26.08
C PRO A 96 -7.22 0.77 26.94
N GLU A 97 -7.17 0.95 28.27
CA GLU A 97 -8.11 0.34 29.19
C GLU A 97 -9.53 0.84 28.87
N VAL A 98 -10.34 -0.06 28.39
CA VAL A 98 -11.80 0.15 28.31
C VAL A 98 -12.35 0.06 29.71
N LYS A 99 -12.62 1.20 30.33
CA LYS A 99 -13.44 1.28 31.56
C LYS A 99 -14.87 0.98 31.20
N SER A 100 -15.33 -0.20 31.56
CA SER A 100 -16.73 -0.58 31.56
C SER A 100 -17.42 -0.01 32.82
N ASP A 101 -18.09 1.11 32.68
CA ASP A 101 -19.02 1.59 33.72
C ASP A 101 -20.28 0.75 33.71
N LYS A 102 -20.33 -0.20 34.64
CA LYS A 102 -21.56 -0.87 35.05
C LYS A 102 -22.36 0.07 35.94
N LYS A 103 -23.28 0.79 35.34
CA LYS A 103 -24.33 1.48 36.12
C LYS A 103 -25.45 0.52 36.49
N LYS A 104 -25.40 0.08 37.73
CA LYS A 104 -26.43 -0.72 38.42
C LYS A 104 -27.61 0.17 38.72
N THR A 105 -28.74 -0.03 38.06
CA THR A 105 -30.00 0.61 38.43
C THR A 105 -30.78 -0.36 39.31
N GLU A 106 -30.80 -0.07 40.60
CA GLU A 106 -31.69 -0.70 41.54
C GLU A 106 -33.11 -0.12 41.37
N ILE A 107 -34.02 -0.99 41.03
CA ILE A 107 -35.47 -0.69 41.09
C ILE A 107 -35.93 -1.06 42.48
N ASN A 108 -36.28 -0.06 43.24
CA ASN A 108 -36.86 -0.23 44.57
C ASN A 108 -38.39 -0.33 44.42
N GLN A 109 -38.94 -1.48 44.83
CA GLN A 109 -40.37 -1.68 45.00
C GLN A 109 -40.77 -1.18 46.38
N SER A 110 -41.83 -0.39 46.46
CA SER A 110 -42.68 -0.19 47.65
C SER A 110 -44.09 0.04 47.10
N LYS A 111 -44.94 -0.93 47.26
CA LYS A 111 -46.00 -1.08 48.23
C LYS A 111 -46.77 0.21 48.60
N GLU A 112 -47.89 0.33 48.07
CA GLU A 112 -49.27 0.25 48.69
C GLU A 112 -50.34 0.49 47.63
#